data_5da4d577f2b958592fbe5aea092aa72e
#
_entry.id   5da4d577f2b958592fbe5aea092aa72e
#
_cell.length_a   1.000
_cell.length_b   1.000
_cell.length_c   1.000
_cell.angle_alpha   90.00
_cell.angle_beta   90.00
_cell.angle_gamma   90.00
#
_symmetry.space_group_name_H-M   'P 1'
#
loop_
_entity.id
_entity.type
_entity.pdbx_description
1 polymer ?
#
loop_
_entity_poly.entity_id
_entity_poly.type
_entity_poly.pdbx_seq_one_letter_code
_entity_poly.pdbx_strand_id
1 'polypeptide(L)'
;NFYITYKNLFKIIEKLDRKGYIEMEDIPGYFIDNCERLSEFIQAINNMYEILKVDMMWKSKLGENRSIVSQQLEELSKAISGLAMEINTGVSFNSEIENMILLALRREGINAREVLAFENKYGRYEVDIMHKGCGGKRRCTNVISRIVSDIVGRKMGKASYGCCKKDGSKMCILKLVEEEKYNITTGVAAIPKYDEISESLRSSVSGDSYTFLNSSDGKYVLALSDGMGSGEKASMQSKLTIDLIERFMESGFDKDSTVKLVNSILALNSTEDNFATIDLCLINLDNGEIEFIKIGAAPTYIKRKNKTEIIKTISLPAGILDDM
;
A
#
# COMPACT_ATOMS: atom_id res chain seq x y z
N ASN A 1 62.28 8.56 11.83
CA ASN A 1 61.79 7.88 13.03
C ASN A 1 60.31 7.56 12.86
N PHE A 2 60.03 6.37 12.37
CA PHE A 2 58.66 5.95 11.95
C PHE A 2 57.57 6.18 13.00
N TYR A 3 57.87 5.95 14.26
CA TYR A 3 56.93 6.13 15.37
C TYR A 3 56.52 7.59 15.58
N ILE A 4 57.45 8.52 15.42
CA ILE A 4 57.15 9.97 15.58
C ILE A 4 56.26 10.44 14.43
N THR A 5 56.55 10.00 13.21
CA THR A 5 55.72 10.31 12.02
C THR A 5 54.32 9.77 12.19
N TYR A 6 54.15 8.53 12.62
CA TYR A 6 52.84 7.89 12.84
C TYR A 6 52.01 8.65 13.91
N LYS A 7 52.60 8.97 15.04
CA LYS A 7 51.95 9.72 16.13
C LYS A 7 51.48 11.10 15.66
N ASN A 8 52.26 11.79 14.85
CA ASN A 8 51.88 13.09 14.31
C ASN A 8 50.83 13.02 13.21
N LEU A 9 50.86 11.99 12.37
CA LEU A 9 49.78 11.72 11.41
C LEU A 9 48.45 11.41 12.10
N PHE A 10 48.49 10.66 13.20
CA PHE A 10 47.27 10.38 13.97
C PHE A 10 46.61 11.66 14.54
N LYS A 11 47.42 12.64 14.99
CA LYS A 11 46.90 13.94 15.43
C LYS A 11 46.22 14.73 14.29
N ILE A 12 46.75 14.61 13.08
CA ILE A 12 46.13 15.23 11.88
C ILE A 12 44.79 14.58 11.58
N ILE A 13 44.71 13.27 11.59
CA ILE A 13 43.45 12.51 11.36
C ILE A 13 42.39 12.87 12.41
N GLU A 14 42.79 12.95 13.70
CA GLU A 14 41.86 13.31 14.78
C GLU A 14 41.29 14.74 14.60
N LYS A 15 42.08 15.67 14.08
CA LYS A 15 41.59 17.00 13.74
C LYS A 15 40.71 17.04 12.52
N LEU A 16 41.03 16.25 11.48
CA LEU A 16 40.19 16.08 10.32
C LEU A 16 38.79 15.57 10.68
N ASP A 17 38.70 14.55 11.53
CA ASP A 17 37.42 14.00 11.97
C ASP A 17 36.57 15.02 12.74
N ARG A 18 37.20 15.96 13.45
CA ARG A 18 36.50 16.99 14.21
C ARG A 18 36.09 18.21 13.38
N LYS A 19 36.97 18.68 12.48
CA LYS A 19 36.79 19.94 11.72
C LYS A 19 36.31 19.71 10.28
N GLY A 20 36.55 18.53 9.71
CA GLY A 20 36.28 18.23 8.31
C GLY A 20 37.35 18.73 7.33
N TYR A 21 38.29 19.52 7.75
CA TYR A 21 39.41 20.04 6.96
C TYR A 21 40.57 20.41 7.84
N ILE A 22 41.76 20.58 7.27
CA ILE A 22 42.99 20.99 7.98
C ILE A 22 43.55 22.27 7.37
N GLU A 23 44.03 23.15 8.24
CA GLU A 23 44.76 24.37 7.92
C GLU A 23 46.20 24.28 8.42
N MET A 24 47.02 25.28 8.03
CA MET A 24 48.45 25.36 8.42
C MET A 24 48.65 25.31 9.96
N GLU A 25 47.72 25.89 10.71
CA GLU A 25 47.75 25.95 12.18
C GLU A 25 47.49 24.59 12.85
N ASP A 26 46.88 23.67 12.11
CA ASP A 26 46.53 22.34 12.60
C ASP A 26 47.67 21.32 12.45
N ILE A 27 48.71 21.69 11.71
CA ILE A 27 49.83 20.80 11.38
C ILE A 27 50.83 20.73 12.56
N PRO A 28 51.21 19.55 13.02
CA PRO A 28 52.25 19.38 14.02
C PRO A 28 53.60 19.92 13.55
N GLY A 29 54.34 20.61 14.46
CA GLY A 29 55.63 21.22 14.15
C GLY A 29 56.64 20.29 13.48
N TYR A 30 56.57 19.00 13.79
CA TYR A 30 57.37 17.98 13.12
C TYR A 30 57.26 18.00 11.60
N PHE A 31 56.05 18.22 11.04
CA PHE A 31 55.87 18.30 9.57
C PHE A 31 56.29 19.65 9.04
N ILE A 32 56.13 20.73 9.81
CA ILE A 32 56.57 22.08 9.42
C ILE A 32 58.08 22.10 9.21
N ASP A 33 58.82 21.45 10.12
CA ASP A 33 60.29 21.43 10.10
C ASP A 33 60.88 20.44 9.07
N ASN A 34 60.15 19.45 8.65
CA ASN A 34 60.65 18.35 7.84
C ASN A 34 59.96 18.16 6.46
N CYS A 35 59.02 19.04 6.10
CA CYS A 35 58.31 18.93 4.84
C CYS A 35 58.52 20.21 3.98
N GLU A 36 59.25 20.06 2.88
CA GLU A 36 59.52 21.14 1.94
C GLU A 36 58.29 21.59 1.14
N ARG A 37 57.26 20.73 1.03
CA ARG A 37 56.06 20.95 0.23
C ARG A 37 54.80 20.90 1.10
N LEU A 38 54.82 21.64 2.21
CA LEU A 38 53.77 21.55 3.21
C LEU A 38 52.40 21.98 2.72
N SER A 39 52.29 22.99 1.86
CA SER A 39 51.04 23.44 1.27
C SER A 39 50.38 22.38 0.38
N GLU A 40 51.17 21.68 -0.43
CA GLU A 40 50.69 20.60 -1.25
C GLU A 40 50.28 19.39 -0.42
N PHE A 41 50.98 19.10 0.65
CA PHE A 41 50.66 18.05 1.62
C PHE A 41 49.30 18.32 2.27
N ILE A 42 49.03 19.55 2.74
CA ILE A 42 47.73 19.94 3.32
C ILE A 42 46.61 19.78 2.28
N GLN A 43 46.83 20.27 1.07
CA GLN A 43 45.83 20.18 -0.01
C GLN A 43 45.55 18.73 -0.39
N ALA A 44 46.56 17.88 -0.46
CA ALA A 44 46.43 16.45 -0.75
C ALA A 44 45.63 15.71 0.33
N ILE A 45 45.88 16.03 1.62
CA ILE A 45 45.14 15.45 2.74
C ILE A 45 43.68 15.87 2.70
N ASN A 46 43.37 17.15 2.52
CA ASN A 46 41.99 17.62 2.44
C ASN A 46 41.23 16.98 1.25
N ASN A 47 41.85 16.95 0.08
CA ASN A 47 41.24 16.30 -1.07
C ASN A 47 40.98 14.80 -0.84
N MET A 48 41.95 14.12 -0.19
CA MET A 48 41.81 12.68 0.09
C MET A 48 40.71 12.42 1.13
N TYR A 49 40.56 13.30 2.11
CA TYR A 49 39.49 13.21 3.10
C TYR A 49 38.13 13.42 2.49
N GLU A 50 37.96 14.40 1.59
CA GLU A 50 36.72 14.61 0.83
C GLU A 50 36.35 13.39 0.01
N ILE A 51 37.31 12.78 -0.70
CA ILE A 51 37.09 11.55 -1.46
C ILE A 51 36.64 10.40 -0.53
N LEU A 52 37.32 10.23 0.61
CA LEU A 52 36.96 9.21 1.60
C LEU A 52 35.56 9.43 2.17
N LYS A 53 35.19 10.68 2.46
CA LYS A 53 33.87 11.02 2.95
C LYS A 53 32.77 10.69 1.94
N VAL A 54 32.99 11.03 0.68
CA VAL A 54 32.08 10.64 -0.42
C VAL A 54 31.98 9.11 -0.55
N ASP A 55 33.10 8.40 -0.51
CA ASP A 55 33.11 6.92 -0.60
C ASP A 55 32.37 6.27 0.59
N MET A 56 32.54 6.79 1.80
CA MET A 56 31.82 6.33 3.00
C MET A 56 30.31 6.59 2.88
N MET A 57 29.92 7.77 2.40
CA MET A 57 28.49 8.10 2.16
C MET A 57 27.89 7.15 1.09
N TRP A 58 28.60 6.89 0.01
CA TRP A 58 28.14 5.95 -1.02
C TRP A 58 28.02 4.51 -0.49
N LYS A 59 28.97 4.06 0.32
CA LYS A 59 28.92 2.74 0.95
C LYS A 59 27.76 2.61 1.95
N SER A 60 27.51 3.66 2.74
CA SER A 60 26.33 3.70 3.63
C SER A 60 25.04 3.61 2.84
N LYS A 61 24.84 4.48 1.84
CA LYS A 61 23.66 4.45 0.97
C LYS A 61 23.47 3.11 0.24
N LEU A 62 24.57 2.49 -0.24
CA LEU A 62 24.50 1.18 -0.86
C LEU A 62 24.12 0.07 0.14
N GLY A 63 24.57 0.19 1.40
CA GLY A 63 24.19 -0.73 2.48
C GLY A 63 22.71 -0.61 2.83
N GLU A 64 22.21 0.60 3.00
CA GLU A 64 20.81 0.91 3.23
C GLU A 64 19.92 0.39 2.09
N ASN A 65 20.25 0.70 0.84
CA ASN A 65 19.52 0.19 -0.32
C ASN A 65 19.48 -1.34 -0.39
N ARG A 66 20.58 -2.03 -0.04
CA ARG A 66 20.59 -3.49 0.02
C ARG A 66 19.69 -4.06 1.10
N SER A 67 19.66 -3.42 2.27
CA SER A 67 18.77 -3.80 3.38
C SER A 67 17.31 -3.66 2.96
N ILE A 68 16.94 -2.53 2.37
CA ILE A 68 15.58 -2.25 1.91
C ILE A 68 15.15 -3.24 0.81
N VAL A 69 16.00 -3.48 -0.19
CA VAL A 69 15.70 -4.47 -1.25
C VAL A 69 15.57 -5.88 -0.68
N SER A 70 16.41 -6.25 0.32
CA SER A 70 16.30 -7.54 0.99
C SER A 70 14.98 -7.69 1.74
N GLN A 71 14.56 -6.65 2.45
CA GLN A 71 13.29 -6.62 3.16
C GLN A 71 12.11 -6.70 2.19
N GLN A 72 12.15 -5.97 1.07
CA GLN A 72 11.12 -6.05 0.02
C GLN A 72 11.02 -7.44 -0.60
N LEU A 73 12.17 -8.10 -0.86
CA LEU A 73 12.19 -9.47 -1.36
C LEU A 73 11.64 -10.46 -0.34
N GLU A 74 11.89 -10.25 0.94
CA GLU A 74 11.34 -11.08 2.02
C GLU A 74 9.81 -10.92 2.11
N GLU A 75 9.28 -9.69 2.10
CA GLU A 75 7.85 -9.42 2.12
C GLU A 75 7.17 -9.95 0.85
N LEU A 76 7.77 -9.76 -0.32
CA LEU A 76 7.28 -10.33 -1.57
C LEU A 76 7.28 -11.88 -1.52
N SER A 77 8.32 -12.48 -0.94
CA SER A 77 8.40 -13.94 -0.74
C SER A 77 7.30 -14.44 0.19
N LYS A 78 7.02 -13.72 1.29
CA LYS A 78 5.91 -14.04 2.20
C LYS A 78 4.57 -13.95 1.49
N ALA A 79 4.37 -12.92 0.68
CA ALA A 79 3.15 -12.75 -0.11
C ALA A 79 2.95 -13.87 -1.14
N ILE A 80 4.01 -14.19 -1.90
CA ILE A 80 3.99 -15.30 -2.87
C ILE A 80 3.74 -16.64 -2.15
N SER A 81 4.37 -16.84 -1.00
CA SER A 81 4.14 -18.05 -0.19
C SER A 81 2.71 -18.12 0.34
N GLY A 82 2.13 -16.98 0.75
CA GLY A 82 0.72 -16.86 1.14
C GLY A 82 -0.21 -17.23 -0.02
N LEU A 83 0.02 -16.68 -1.21
CA LEU A 83 -0.72 -17.00 -2.41
C LEU A 83 -0.56 -18.48 -2.81
N ALA A 84 0.64 -19.03 -2.71
CA ALA A 84 0.90 -20.44 -3.00
C ALA A 84 0.17 -21.37 -2.00
N MET A 85 0.14 -21.00 -0.72
CA MET A 85 -0.68 -21.71 0.27
C MET A 85 -2.18 -21.58 -0.03
N GLU A 86 -2.64 -20.42 -0.43
CA GLU A 86 -4.04 -20.17 -0.80
C GLU A 86 -4.47 -20.99 -2.02
N ILE A 87 -3.60 -21.14 -3.02
CA ILE A 87 -3.82 -22.01 -4.18
C ILE A 87 -3.78 -23.50 -3.78
N ASN A 88 -2.93 -23.84 -2.82
CA ASN A 88 -2.72 -25.23 -2.39
C ASN A 88 -3.66 -25.68 -1.25
N THR A 89 -4.20 -24.76 -0.45
CA THR A 89 -5.38 -25.02 0.38
C THR A 89 -6.55 -25.08 -0.57
N GLY A 90 -6.74 -26.28 -1.16
CA GLY A 90 -7.82 -26.53 -2.09
C GLY A 90 -9.12 -25.99 -1.51
N VAL A 91 -9.80 -25.13 -2.29
CA VAL A 91 -11.14 -24.67 -1.96
C VAL A 91 -11.95 -25.89 -1.56
N SER A 92 -12.35 -26.00 -0.29
CA SER A 92 -13.14 -27.12 0.16
C SER A 92 -14.57 -26.93 -0.34
N PHE A 93 -14.86 -27.54 -1.48
CA PHE A 93 -16.21 -27.58 -2.00
C PHE A 93 -17.11 -28.35 -1.02
N ASN A 94 -18.26 -27.77 -0.68
CA ASN A 94 -19.22 -28.39 0.18
C ASN A 94 -20.26 -29.16 -0.66
N SER A 95 -19.94 -30.40 -1.01
CA SER A 95 -20.80 -31.24 -1.86
C SER A 95 -22.19 -31.50 -1.26
N GLU A 96 -22.35 -31.43 0.06
CA GLU A 96 -23.63 -31.57 0.74
C GLU A 96 -24.52 -30.35 0.44
N ILE A 97 -23.99 -29.15 0.61
CA ILE A 97 -24.66 -27.86 0.30
C ILE A 97 -24.99 -27.81 -1.21
N GLU A 98 -24.05 -28.17 -2.08
CA GLU A 98 -24.27 -28.20 -3.54
C GLU A 98 -25.46 -29.09 -3.92
N ASN A 99 -25.50 -30.30 -3.37
CA ASN A 99 -26.60 -31.22 -3.63
C ASN A 99 -27.94 -30.72 -3.08
N MET A 100 -27.97 -30.14 -1.89
CA MET A 100 -29.18 -29.54 -1.31
C MET A 100 -29.70 -28.40 -2.21
N ILE A 101 -28.83 -27.54 -2.69
CA ILE A 101 -29.17 -26.42 -3.58
C ILE A 101 -29.72 -26.98 -4.91
N LEU A 102 -29.04 -27.95 -5.53
CA LEU A 102 -29.50 -28.58 -6.79
C LEU A 102 -30.91 -29.18 -6.65
N LEU A 103 -31.17 -29.89 -5.56
CA LEU A 103 -32.49 -30.49 -5.31
C LEU A 103 -33.57 -29.44 -5.09
N ALA A 104 -33.26 -28.39 -4.33
CA ALA A 104 -34.20 -27.30 -4.07
C ALA A 104 -34.51 -26.50 -5.33
N LEU A 105 -33.52 -26.20 -6.17
CA LEU A 105 -33.72 -25.54 -7.47
C LEU A 105 -34.59 -26.38 -8.43
N ARG A 106 -34.40 -27.69 -8.47
CA ARG A 106 -35.22 -28.59 -9.29
C ARG A 106 -36.69 -28.59 -8.86
N ARG A 107 -36.98 -28.54 -7.56
CA ARG A 107 -38.33 -28.43 -7.00
C ARG A 107 -39.06 -27.16 -7.48
N GLU A 108 -38.33 -26.07 -7.64
CA GLU A 108 -38.83 -24.78 -8.15
C GLU A 108 -38.80 -24.68 -9.70
N GLY A 109 -38.55 -25.80 -10.39
CA GLY A 109 -38.51 -25.85 -11.85
C GLY A 109 -37.34 -25.09 -12.48
N ILE A 110 -36.23 -24.93 -11.71
CA ILE A 110 -35.02 -24.30 -12.18
C ILE A 110 -33.98 -25.38 -12.49
N ASN A 111 -33.67 -25.57 -13.79
CA ASN A 111 -32.67 -26.53 -14.21
C ASN A 111 -31.27 -25.88 -14.09
N ALA A 112 -30.59 -26.08 -12.96
CA ALA A 112 -29.19 -25.82 -12.82
C ALA A 112 -28.40 -27.00 -13.40
N ARG A 113 -27.35 -26.67 -14.16
CA ARG A 113 -26.41 -27.65 -14.72
C ARG A 113 -25.34 -28.00 -13.69
N GLU A 114 -24.90 -27.01 -12.97
CA GLU A 114 -23.81 -27.11 -12.01
C GLU A 114 -24.04 -26.13 -10.89
N VAL A 115 -23.67 -26.52 -9.67
CA VAL A 115 -23.61 -25.67 -8.47
C VAL A 115 -22.28 -25.96 -7.80
N LEU A 116 -21.53 -24.93 -7.53
CA LEU A 116 -20.30 -24.98 -6.77
C LEU A 116 -20.51 -24.13 -5.52
N ALA A 117 -20.32 -24.71 -4.34
CA ALA A 117 -20.45 -24.03 -3.06
C ALA A 117 -19.18 -24.23 -2.25
N PHE A 118 -18.56 -23.15 -1.86
CA PHE A 118 -17.32 -23.18 -1.07
C PHE A 118 -17.27 -22.03 -0.06
N GLU A 119 -16.51 -22.25 0.98
CA GLU A 119 -16.17 -21.22 1.95
C GLU A 119 -14.79 -20.66 1.61
N ASN A 120 -14.69 -19.33 1.49
CA ASN A 120 -13.42 -18.68 1.22
C ASN A 120 -12.56 -18.61 2.48
N LYS A 121 -11.29 -18.19 2.36
CA LYS A 121 -10.34 -18.09 3.47
C LYS A 121 -10.80 -17.20 4.63
N TYR A 122 -11.80 -16.37 4.41
CA TYR A 122 -12.38 -15.47 5.43
C TYR A 122 -13.63 -16.06 6.10
N GLY A 123 -13.96 -17.33 5.83
CA GLY A 123 -15.14 -17.98 6.35
C GLY A 123 -16.46 -17.52 5.72
N ARG A 124 -16.41 -16.89 4.55
CA ARG A 124 -17.59 -16.43 3.80
C ARG A 124 -17.94 -17.41 2.71
N TYR A 125 -19.24 -17.69 2.58
CA TYR A 125 -19.74 -18.58 1.54
C TYR A 125 -19.84 -17.88 0.18
N GLU A 126 -19.35 -18.57 -0.84
CA GLU A 126 -19.54 -18.22 -2.23
C GLU A 126 -20.22 -19.39 -2.95
N VAL A 127 -21.23 -19.08 -3.77
CA VAL A 127 -21.99 -20.09 -4.50
C VAL A 127 -22.12 -19.68 -5.96
N ASP A 128 -21.54 -20.49 -6.85
CA ASP A 128 -21.65 -20.32 -8.28
C ASP A 128 -22.68 -21.30 -8.85
N ILE A 129 -23.64 -20.80 -9.60
CA ILE A 129 -24.74 -21.59 -10.18
C ILE A 129 -24.80 -21.39 -11.70
N MET A 130 -24.58 -22.44 -12.42
CA MET A 130 -24.79 -22.46 -13.88
C MET A 130 -26.20 -22.97 -14.19
N HIS A 131 -27.05 -22.10 -14.72
CA HIS A 131 -28.42 -22.45 -15.04
C HIS A 131 -28.88 -21.92 -16.41
N LYS A 132 -29.99 -22.45 -16.93
CA LYS A 132 -30.60 -21.95 -18.17
C LYS A 132 -31.10 -20.51 -17.98
N GLY A 133 -30.81 -19.64 -18.93
CA GLY A 133 -31.21 -18.24 -18.90
C GLY A 133 -32.69 -18.03 -18.59
N CYS A 134 -32.99 -17.10 -17.66
CA CYS A 134 -34.36 -16.87 -17.18
C CYS A 134 -35.22 -15.96 -18.08
N GLY A 135 -34.69 -15.52 -19.23
CA GLY A 135 -35.40 -14.60 -20.14
C GLY A 135 -35.77 -13.24 -19.51
N GLY A 136 -35.04 -12.80 -18.49
CA GLY A 136 -35.30 -11.53 -17.82
C GLY A 136 -36.28 -11.57 -16.64
N LYS A 137 -36.75 -12.76 -16.25
CA LYS A 137 -37.73 -12.94 -15.14
C LYS A 137 -37.14 -12.74 -13.75
N ARG A 138 -35.89 -12.29 -13.64
CA ARG A 138 -35.15 -12.01 -12.36
C ARG A 138 -35.20 -13.14 -11.32
N ARG A 139 -35.28 -14.41 -11.78
CA ARG A 139 -35.31 -15.58 -10.88
C ARG A 139 -34.09 -15.69 -10.00
N CYS A 140 -32.95 -15.16 -10.45
CA CYS A 140 -31.69 -15.13 -9.70
C CYS A 140 -31.83 -14.36 -8.38
N THR A 141 -32.50 -13.22 -8.36
CA THR A 141 -32.65 -12.38 -7.16
C THR A 141 -33.86 -12.78 -6.31
N ASN A 142 -34.95 -13.29 -6.94
CA ASN A 142 -36.20 -13.48 -6.21
C ASN A 142 -36.37 -14.92 -5.69
N VAL A 143 -35.75 -15.90 -6.35
CA VAL A 143 -35.94 -17.32 -6.01
C VAL A 143 -34.62 -17.98 -5.65
N ILE A 144 -33.62 -17.92 -6.52
CA ILE A 144 -32.36 -18.64 -6.33
C ILE A 144 -31.59 -18.11 -5.09
N SER A 145 -31.48 -16.79 -4.97
CA SER A 145 -30.80 -16.19 -3.81
C SER A 145 -31.45 -16.59 -2.48
N ARG A 146 -32.80 -16.62 -2.42
CA ARG A 146 -33.51 -17.04 -1.21
C ARG A 146 -33.26 -18.52 -0.87
N ILE A 147 -33.37 -19.43 -1.88
CA ILE A 147 -33.12 -20.87 -1.68
C ILE A 147 -31.69 -21.09 -1.13
N VAL A 148 -30.71 -20.43 -1.74
CA VAL A 148 -29.31 -20.54 -1.29
C VAL A 148 -29.15 -19.99 0.11
N SER A 149 -29.76 -18.85 0.41
CA SER A 149 -29.72 -18.25 1.76
C SER A 149 -30.29 -19.19 2.83
N ASP A 150 -31.42 -19.83 2.54
CA ASP A 150 -32.08 -20.75 3.45
C ASP A 150 -31.22 -22.01 3.72
N ILE A 151 -30.53 -22.51 2.70
CA ILE A 151 -29.69 -23.72 2.79
C ILE A 151 -28.35 -23.40 3.49
N VAL A 152 -27.72 -22.29 3.11
CA VAL A 152 -26.42 -21.87 3.69
C VAL A 152 -26.61 -21.33 5.12
N GLY A 153 -27.84 -20.89 5.48
CA GLY A 153 -28.13 -20.27 6.78
C GLY A 153 -27.61 -18.83 6.91
N ARG A 154 -27.22 -18.22 5.79
CA ARG A 154 -26.71 -16.83 5.70
C ARG A 154 -27.37 -16.11 4.56
N LYS A 155 -27.56 -14.81 4.69
CA LYS A 155 -28.19 -14.02 3.63
C LYS A 155 -27.24 -13.90 2.44
N MET A 156 -27.67 -14.43 1.28
CA MET A 156 -26.86 -14.47 0.07
C MET A 156 -27.41 -13.51 -0.97
N GLY A 157 -26.56 -12.64 -1.46
CA GLY A 157 -26.86 -11.68 -2.51
C GLY A 157 -26.14 -11.98 -3.81
N LYS A 158 -26.62 -11.37 -4.88
CA LYS A 158 -25.95 -11.49 -6.18
C LYS A 158 -24.70 -10.61 -6.21
N ALA A 159 -23.53 -11.20 -6.48
CA ALA A 159 -22.35 -10.42 -6.82
C ALA A 159 -22.61 -9.56 -8.07
N SER A 160 -22.02 -8.35 -8.12
CA SER A 160 -22.35 -7.28 -9.08
C SER A 160 -22.15 -7.60 -10.55
N TYR A 161 -21.71 -8.78 -10.93
CA TYR A 161 -21.33 -9.15 -12.29
C TYR A 161 -22.43 -9.93 -13.05
N GLY A 162 -22.76 -9.37 -14.20
CA GLY A 162 -23.36 -10.09 -15.33
C GLY A 162 -24.80 -10.59 -15.19
N CYS A 163 -25.74 -9.94 -15.88
CA CYS A 163 -27.00 -10.59 -16.26
C CYS A 163 -26.83 -11.19 -17.64
N CYS A 164 -27.08 -12.50 -17.80
CA CYS A 164 -27.05 -13.22 -19.08
C CYS A 164 -27.96 -12.64 -20.18
N LYS A 165 -28.79 -11.65 -19.82
CA LYS A 165 -29.66 -10.94 -20.78
C LYS A 165 -28.85 -10.08 -21.77
N LYS A 166 -27.62 -9.66 -21.42
CA LYS A 166 -26.83 -8.76 -22.26
C LYS A 166 -26.15 -9.48 -23.43
N ASP A 167 -25.82 -10.75 -23.28
CA ASP A 167 -24.96 -11.47 -24.23
C ASP A 167 -25.69 -12.51 -25.11
N GLY A 168 -27.01 -12.62 -24.99
CA GLY A 168 -27.78 -13.60 -25.78
C GLY A 168 -27.45 -15.07 -25.47
N SER A 169 -26.66 -15.34 -24.43
CA SER A 169 -26.27 -16.70 -24.08
C SER A 169 -27.46 -17.52 -23.55
N LYS A 170 -27.54 -18.79 -23.95
CA LYS A 170 -28.57 -19.71 -23.47
C LYS A 170 -28.35 -20.13 -22.01
N MET A 171 -27.13 -19.95 -21.49
CA MET A 171 -26.74 -20.31 -20.13
C MET A 171 -26.40 -19.03 -19.32
N CYS A 172 -26.71 -19.07 -18.05
CA CYS A 172 -26.46 -18.00 -17.10
C CYS A 172 -25.56 -18.53 -15.98
N ILE A 173 -24.48 -17.82 -15.68
CA ILE A 173 -23.66 -18.05 -14.51
C ILE A 173 -24.06 -17.02 -13.48
N LEU A 174 -24.51 -17.45 -12.33
CA LEU A 174 -24.91 -16.62 -11.20
C LEU A 174 -23.95 -16.88 -10.06
N LYS A 175 -23.21 -15.84 -9.68
CA LYS A 175 -22.40 -15.86 -8.48
C LYS A 175 -23.18 -15.20 -7.34
N LEU A 176 -23.35 -15.94 -6.24
CA LEU A 176 -23.93 -15.46 -5.00
C LEU A 176 -22.84 -15.40 -3.93
N VAL A 177 -22.84 -14.32 -3.18
CA VAL A 177 -21.94 -14.06 -2.06
C VAL A 177 -22.77 -13.65 -0.86
N GLU A 178 -22.22 -13.77 0.34
CA GLU A 178 -22.92 -13.29 1.54
C GLU A 178 -23.20 -11.78 1.42
N GLU A 179 -24.45 -11.39 1.69
CA GLU A 179 -24.84 -9.98 1.70
C GLU A 179 -24.22 -9.28 2.90
N GLU A 180 -23.66 -8.14 2.63
CA GLU A 180 -23.11 -7.24 3.63
C GLU A 180 -24.24 -6.60 4.43
N LYS A 181 -24.05 -6.41 5.73
CA LYS A 181 -25.01 -5.81 6.64
C LYS A 181 -25.07 -4.30 6.51
N TYR A 182 -23.94 -3.68 6.19
CA TYR A 182 -23.79 -2.24 6.06
C TYR A 182 -23.50 -1.86 4.61
N ASN A 183 -24.10 -0.76 4.19
CA ASN A 183 -23.86 -0.16 2.89
C ASN A 183 -23.17 1.20 3.07
N ILE A 184 -22.17 1.48 2.26
CA ILE A 184 -21.40 2.73 2.32
C ILE A 184 -21.72 3.55 1.08
N THR A 185 -21.91 4.84 1.29
CA THR A 185 -22.00 5.83 0.21
C THR A 185 -20.84 6.81 0.36
N THR A 186 -20.03 6.92 -0.67
CA THR A 186 -18.86 7.79 -0.69
C THR A 186 -19.14 9.02 -1.55
N GLY A 187 -18.77 10.19 -1.04
CA GLY A 187 -18.77 11.45 -1.79
C GLY A 187 -17.37 12.03 -1.80
N VAL A 188 -16.93 12.53 -2.95
CA VAL A 188 -15.61 13.12 -3.12
C VAL A 188 -15.74 14.57 -3.59
N ALA A 189 -14.92 15.44 -3.01
CA ALA A 189 -14.70 16.79 -3.48
C ALA A 189 -13.20 17.07 -3.54
N ALA A 190 -12.70 17.51 -4.66
CA ALA A 190 -11.28 17.86 -4.86
C ALA A 190 -11.21 19.26 -5.48
N ILE A 191 -10.37 20.11 -4.90
CA ILE A 191 -10.13 21.47 -5.40
C ILE A 191 -8.61 21.62 -5.57
N PRO A 192 -8.11 21.83 -6.80
CA PRO A 192 -6.71 22.08 -7.03
C PRO A 192 -6.31 23.47 -6.47
N LYS A 193 -5.05 23.62 -6.07
CA LYS A 193 -4.51 24.91 -5.64
C LYS A 193 -4.50 25.88 -6.83
N TYR A 194 -5.11 27.03 -6.66
CA TYR A 194 -5.10 28.07 -7.68
C TYR A 194 -3.73 28.77 -7.72
N ASP A 195 -3.12 28.83 -8.88
CA ASP A 195 -1.85 29.52 -9.08
C ASP A 195 -2.14 30.91 -9.66
N GLU A 196 -2.03 31.95 -8.84
CA GLU A 196 -2.32 33.35 -9.23
C GLU A 196 -1.33 33.93 -10.26
N ILE A 197 -0.23 33.23 -10.56
CA ILE A 197 0.88 33.74 -11.39
C ILE A 197 0.73 33.42 -12.88
N SER A 198 -0.11 32.48 -13.25
CA SER A 198 -0.36 32.17 -14.65
C SER A 198 -1.79 32.48 -15.05
N GLU A 199 -1.99 33.63 -15.74
CA GLU A 199 -3.24 33.99 -16.43
C GLU A 199 -3.67 33.01 -17.54
N SER A 200 -2.97 31.90 -17.70
CA SER A 200 -3.35 30.81 -18.60
C SER A 200 -4.01 29.68 -17.80
N LEU A 201 -5.19 29.27 -18.24
CA LEU A 201 -5.98 28.08 -17.85
C LEU A 201 -5.17 26.76 -17.99
N ARG A 202 -3.95 26.68 -17.47
CA ARG A 202 -3.27 25.41 -17.26
C ARG A 202 -3.84 24.80 -16.00
N SER A 203 -4.53 23.68 -16.15
CA SER A 203 -5.11 22.89 -15.09
C SER A 203 -4.13 22.74 -13.93
N SER A 204 -4.40 23.43 -12.83
CA SER A 204 -3.70 23.20 -11.57
C SER A 204 -4.04 21.76 -11.14
N VAL A 205 -3.02 20.93 -11.00
CA VAL A 205 -3.15 19.54 -10.61
C VAL A 205 -3.22 19.50 -9.10
N SER A 206 -4.20 18.77 -8.52
CA SER A 206 -4.24 18.54 -7.07
C SER A 206 -3.07 17.66 -6.63
N GLY A 207 -2.43 18.00 -5.52
CA GLY A 207 -1.45 17.16 -4.83
C GLY A 207 -2.06 15.93 -4.17
N ASP A 208 -3.39 15.91 -3.99
CA ASP A 208 -4.11 14.82 -3.34
C ASP A 208 -4.56 13.76 -4.33
N SER A 209 -4.49 12.51 -3.90
CA SER A 209 -5.06 11.36 -4.61
C SER A 209 -5.83 10.47 -3.63
N TYR A 210 -6.82 9.75 -4.12
CA TYR A 210 -7.67 8.89 -3.30
C TYR A 210 -8.12 7.66 -4.09
N THR A 211 -8.49 6.61 -3.35
CA THR A 211 -9.21 5.46 -3.90
C THR A 211 -10.21 4.91 -2.89
N PHE A 212 -11.18 4.16 -3.40
CA PHE A 212 -12.10 3.36 -2.59
C PHE A 212 -12.42 2.07 -3.33
N LEU A 213 -12.36 0.96 -2.62
CA LEU A 213 -12.56 -0.37 -3.18
C LEU A 213 -13.27 -1.29 -2.18
N ASN A 214 -13.96 -2.30 -2.71
CA ASN A 214 -14.47 -3.40 -1.92
C ASN A 214 -13.44 -4.52 -1.93
N SER A 215 -12.99 -4.92 -0.75
CA SER A 215 -12.08 -6.05 -0.60
C SER A 215 -12.85 -7.37 -0.53
N SER A 216 -12.23 -8.45 -0.98
CA SER A 216 -12.81 -9.80 -0.96
C SER A 216 -13.10 -10.35 0.44
N ASP A 217 -12.51 -9.75 1.48
CA ASP A 217 -12.76 -10.09 2.90
C ASP A 217 -14.00 -9.38 3.50
N GLY A 218 -14.80 -8.68 2.69
CA GLY A 218 -16.01 -7.98 3.15
C GLY A 218 -15.73 -6.65 3.82
N LYS A 219 -14.60 -6.03 3.50
CA LYS A 219 -14.26 -4.68 3.96
C LYS A 219 -14.37 -3.67 2.82
N TYR A 220 -14.77 -2.48 3.15
CA TYR A 220 -14.69 -1.31 2.30
C TYR A 220 -13.43 -0.52 2.68
N VAL A 221 -12.57 -0.30 1.70
CA VAL A 221 -11.29 0.38 1.89
C VAL A 221 -11.38 1.77 1.29
N LEU A 222 -11.01 2.78 2.07
CA LEU A 222 -10.84 4.16 1.65
C LEU A 222 -9.38 4.53 1.87
N ALA A 223 -8.73 5.06 0.87
CA ALA A 223 -7.39 5.59 1.00
C ALA A 223 -7.31 7.00 0.43
N LEU A 224 -6.61 7.87 1.16
CA LEU A 224 -6.30 9.23 0.77
C LEU A 224 -4.81 9.47 0.97
N SER A 225 -4.18 10.15 0.04
CA SER A 225 -2.76 10.53 0.11
C SER A 225 -2.60 11.96 -0.36
N ASP A 226 -1.84 12.74 0.40
CA ASP A 226 -1.38 14.09 0.05
C ASP A 226 0.12 14.03 -0.22
N GLY A 227 0.54 14.38 -1.42
CA GLY A 227 1.94 14.45 -1.82
C GLY A 227 2.60 15.73 -1.32
N MET A 228 3.79 15.64 -0.75
CA MET A 228 4.49 16.82 -0.25
C MET A 228 4.86 17.79 -1.38
N GLY A 229 4.62 19.08 -1.12
CA GLY A 229 4.91 20.15 -2.07
C GLY A 229 3.67 20.63 -2.83
N SER A 230 3.82 20.95 -4.09
CA SER A 230 2.73 21.43 -4.94
C SER A 230 2.95 21.07 -6.41
N GLY A 231 1.86 21.03 -7.17
CA GLY A 231 1.89 20.79 -8.62
C GLY A 231 2.09 19.32 -9.01
N GLU A 232 2.69 19.08 -10.17
CA GLU A 232 2.80 17.75 -10.77
C GLU A 232 3.60 16.74 -9.92
N LYS A 233 4.65 17.19 -9.23
CA LYS A 233 5.47 16.31 -8.37
C LYS A 233 4.66 15.75 -7.21
N ALA A 234 3.96 16.61 -6.46
CA ALA A 234 3.10 16.19 -5.36
C ALA A 234 1.99 15.24 -5.84
N SER A 235 1.36 15.57 -6.97
CA SER A 235 0.35 14.71 -7.58
C SER A 235 0.89 13.34 -8.01
N MET A 236 2.10 13.27 -8.56
CA MET A 236 2.72 11.99 -8.90
C MET A 236 2.98 11.12 -7.67
N GLN A 237 3.43 11.72 -6.56
CA GLN A 237 3.71 11.01 -5.31
C GLN A 237 2.43 10.45 -4.67
N SER A 238 1.42 11.29 -4.50
CA SER A 238 0.15 10.85 -3.95
C SER A 238 -0.51 9.76 -4.82
N LYS A 239 -0.46 9.93 -6.15
CA LYS A 239 -0.99 8.95 -7.08
C LYS A 239 -0.24 7.62 -7.02
N LEU A 240 1.09 7.64 -6.99
CA LEU A 240 1.90 6.44 -6.83
C LEU A 240 1.54 5.72 -5.51
N THR A 241 1.42 6.47 -4.42
CA THR A 241 1.04 5.93 -3.11
C THR A 241 -0.32 5.22 -3.17
N ILE A 242 -1.32 5.87 -3.76
CA ILE A 242 -2.66 5.30 -3.90
C ILE A 242 -2.68 4.09 -4.84
N ASP A 243 -2.01 4.16 -6.00
CA ASP A 243 -1.92 3.05 -6.95
C ASP A 243 -1.26 1.81 -6.31
N LEU A 244 -0.24 2.01 -5.45
CA LEU A 244 0.41 0.92 -4.72
C LEU A 244 -0.53 0.32 -3.65
N ILE A 245 -1.19 1.16 -2.85
CA ILE A 245 -2.17 0.69 -1.84
C ILE A 245 -3.25 -0.15 -2.52
N GLU A 246 -3.84 0.36 -3.61
CA GLU A 246 -4.90 -0.32 -4.35
C GLU A 246 -4.43 -1.69 -4.85
N ARG A 247 -3.29 -1.74 -5.53
CA ARG A 247 -2.74 -3.00 -6.09
C ARG A 247 -2.40 -4.03 -5.01
N PHE A 248 -1.79 -3.63 -3.89
CA PHE A 248 -1.46 -4.55 -2.82
C PHE A 248 -2.73 -5.06 -2.12
N MET A 249 -3.68 -4.19 -1.81
CA MET A 249 -4.95 -4.59 -1.21
C MET A 249 -5.78 -5.50 -2.12
N GLU A 250 -5.86 -5.19 -3.42
CA GLU A 250 -6.53 -6.06 -4.42
C GLU A 250 -5.84 -7.42 -4.57
N SER A 251 -4.50 -7.45 -4.43
CA SER A 251 -3.72 -8.69 -4.47
C SER A 251 -3.84 -9.52 -3.18
N GLY A 252 -4.60 -9.05 -2.19
CA GLY A 252 -4.88 -9.78 -0.95
C GLY A 252 -3.82 -9.60 0.14
N PHE A 253 -2.93 -8.62 0.02
CA PHE A 253 -2.04 -8.25 1.12
C PHE A 253 -2.85 -7.66 2.27
N ASP A 254 -2.43 -7.96 3.50
CA ASP A 254 -3.00 -7.31 4.67
C ASP A 254 -2.59 -5.84 4.75
N LYS A 255 -3.30 -5.07 5.57
CA LYS A 255 -3.11 -3.62 5.71
C LYS A 255 -1.70 -3.24 6.19
N ASP A 256 -1.15 -4.02 7.13
CA ASP A 256 0.15 -3.69 7.75
C ASP A 256 1.30 -3.95 6.77
N SER A 257 1.26 -5.08 6.06
CA SER A 257 2.19 -5.39 4.96
C SER A 257 2.08 -4.38 3.81
N THR A 258 0.85 -3.98 3.44
CA THR A 258 0.62 -2.97 2.41
C THR A 258 1.29 -1.65 2.78
N VAL A 259 1.06 -1.15 4.00
CA VAL A 259 1.62 0.13 4.45
C VAL A 259 3.15 0.09 4.52
N LYS A 260 3.72 -1.00 5.04
CA LYS A 260 5.19 -1.17 5.10
C LYS A 260 5.81 -1.18 3.71
N LEU A 261 5.24 -1.94 2.77
CA LEU A 261 5.74 -2.00 1.39
C LEU A 261 5.65 -0.64 0.70
N VAL A 262 4.52 0.06 0.84
CA VAL A 262 4.35 1.40 0.27
C VAL A 262 5.38 2.36 0.85
N ASN A 263 5.58 2.37 2.18
CA ASN A 263 6.59 3.20 2.84
C ASN A 263 8.00 2.91 2.30
N SER A 264 8.38 1.63 2.21
CA SER A 264 9.69 1.22 1.69
C SER A 264 9.90 1.65 0.23
N ILE A 265 8.87 1.51 -0.63
CA ILE A 265 8.95 1.94 -2.04
C ILE A 265 9.09 3.46 -2.14
N LEU A 266 8.36 4.22 -1.33
CA LEU A 266 8.48 5.68 -1.30
C LEU A 266 9.87 6.12 -0.82
N ALA A 267 10.41 5.48 0.22
CA ALA A 267 11.75 5.75 0.73
C ALA A 267 12.84 5.48 -0.32
N LEU A 268 12.72 4.41 -1.11
CA LEU A 268 13.65 4.10 -2.21
C LEU A 268 13.62 5.13 -3.35
N ASN A 269 12.44 5.64 -3.65
CA ASN A 269 12.24 6.62 -4.72
C ASN A 269 12.52 8.06 -4.28
N SER A 270 12.86 8.27 -3.00
CA SER A 270 13.15 9.59 -2.45
C SER A 270 14.53 10.11 -2.89
N THR A 271 14.59 10.65 -4.11
CA THR A 271 15.63 11.59 -4.51
C THR A 271 15.11 13.00 -4.17
N GLU A 272 15.43 13.51 -2.98
CA GLU A 272 15.08 14.84 -2.45
C GLU A 272 13.56 15.13 -2.37
N ASP A 273 13.03 15.13 -1.13
CA ASP A 273 11.69 15.62 -0.72
C ASP A 273 10.45 14.92 -1.34
N ASN A 274 10.55 13.67 -1.69
CA ASN A 274 9.44 12.91 -2.28
C ASN A 274 8.68 12.09 -1.21
N PHE A 275 7.91 12.75 -0.37
CA PHE A 275 7.14 12.13 0.70
C PHE A 275 5.64 12.26 0.42
N ALA A 276 4.86 11.33 0.93
CA ALA A 276 3.41 11.38 0.84
C ALA A 276 2.77 10.94 2.15
N THR A 277 1.57 11.42 2.42
CA THR A 277 0.78 10.97 3.55
C THR A 277 0.05 9.67 3.20
N ILE A 278 -0.24 8.84 4.21
CA ILE A 278 -1.13 7.68 4.07
C ILE A 278 -2.26 7.85 5.08
N ASP A 279 -3.48 7.95 4.59
CA ASP A 279 -4.71 7.91 5.37
C ASP A 279 -5.55 6.73 4.86
N LEU A 280 -5.48 5.61 5.56
CA LEU A 280 -6.15 4.38 5.19
C LEU A 280 -7.24 4.07 6.21
N CYS A 281 -8.45 3.85 5.72
CA CYS A 281 -9.62 3.51 6.50
C CYS A 281 -10.21 2.19 5.97
N LEU A 282 -10.32 1.20 6.84
CA LEU A 282 -10.92 -0.09 6.54
C LEU A 282 -12.22 -0.21 7.33
N ILE A 283 -13.32 -0.45 6.65
CA ILE A 283 -14.65 -0.57 7.25
C ILE A 283 -15.17 -1.98 7.01
N ASN A 284 -15.35 -2.74 8.08
CA ASN A 284 -15.95 -4.06 8.01
C ASN A 284 -17.46 -3.92 7.77
N LEU A 285 -17.93 -4.44 6.63
CA LEU A 285 -19.32 -4.31 6.19
C LEU A 285 -20.29 -5.27 6.90
N ASP A 286 -19.78 -6.22 7.68
CA ASP A 286 -20.60 -7.17 8.44
C ASP A 286 -20.90 -6.67 9.86
N ASN A 287 -19.94 -6.04 10.53
CA ASN A 287 -20.10 -5.60 11.92
C ASN A 287 -20.04 -4.08 12.09
N GLY A 288 -19.56 -3.34 11.09
CA GLY A 288 -19.42 -1.88 11.13
C GLY A 288 -18.20 -1.39 11.91
N GLU A 289 -17.25 -2.26 12.22
CA GLU A 289 -15.97 -1.86 12.79
C GLU A 289 -15.14 -1.08 11.77
N ILE A 290 -14.45 -0.06 12.26
CA ILE A 290 -13.64 0.82 11.43
C ILE A 290 -12.23 0.88 12.02
N GLU A 291 -11.25 0.60 11.17
CA GLU A 291 -9.83 0.74 11.49
C GLU A 291 -9.24 1.90 10.69
N PHE A 292 -8.38 2.68 11.35
CA PHE A 292 -7.65 3.78 10.71
C PHE A 292 -6.15 3.56 10.82
N ILE A 293 -5.45 3.72 9.71
CA ILE A 293 -3.98 3.82 9.68
C ILE A 293 -3.65 5.18 9.10
N LYS A 294 -2.94 5.99 9.86
CA LYS A 294 -2.63 7.38 9.50
C LYS A 294 -1.14 7.63 9.65
N ILE A 295 -0.50 8.02 8.55
CA ILE A 295 0.93 8.31 8.48
C ILE A 295 1.09 9.71 7.88
N GLY A 296 1.46 10.68 8.71
CA GLY A 296 1.55 12.08 8.33
C GLY A 296 0.23 12.73 7.89
N ALA A 297 -0.88 12.02 8.03
CA ALA A 297 -2.15 12.38 7.43
C ALA A 297 -2.96 13.37 8.27
N ALA A 298 -3.79 14.18 7.60
CA ALA A 298 -4.70 15.13 8.21
C ALA A 298 -5.73 14.45 9.14
N PRO A 299 -6.31 15.15 10.13
CA PRO A 299 -7.31 14.59 11.02
C PRO A 299 -8.55 14.08 10.29
N THR A 300 -9.07 12.92 10.70
CA THR A 300 -10.36 12.39 10.25
C THR A 300 -11.43 12.70 11.27
N TYR A 301 -12.61 13.11 10.80
CA TYR A 301 -13.74 13.47 11.64
C TYR A 301 -14.87 12.46 11.48
N ILE A 302 -15.27 11.82 12.59
CA ILE A 302 -16.44 10.92 12.63
C ILE A 302 -17.60 11.69 13.21
N LYS A 303 -18.60 12.01 12.38
CA LYS A 303 -19.85 12.64 12.83
C LYS A 303 -20.87 11.58 13.19
N ARG A 304 -21.23 11.49 14.46
CA ARG A 304 -22.40 10.75 14.97
C ARG A 304 -23.54 11.72 15.25
N LYS A 305 -24.75 11.21 15.57
CA LYS A 305 -25.96 12.06 15.76
C LYS A 305 -25.69 13.32 16.58
N ASN A 306 -25.07 13.20 17.75
CA ASN A 306 -24.88 14.32 18.69
C ASN A 306 -23.39 14.56 19.05
N LYS A 307 -22.46 13.86 18.42
CA LYS A 307 -21.04 13.91 18.77
C LYS A 307 -20.18 13.89 17.51
N THR A 308 -19.10 14.65 17.52
CA THR A 308 -18.04 14.55 16.53
C THR A 308 -16.78 14.04 17.24
N GLU A 309 -16.22 12.97 16.74
CA GLU A 309 -14.96 12.40 17.20
C GLU A 309 -13.87 12.76 16.19
N ILE A 310 -12.66 13.03 16.69
CA ILE A 310 -11.52 13.41 15.86
C ILE A 310 -10.45 12.33 16.02
N ILE A 311 -10.07 11.74 14.90
CA ILE A 311 -8.97 10.78 14.83
C ILE A 311 -7.78 11.50 14.19
N LYS A 312 -6.69 11.61 14.95
CA LYS A 312 -5.45 12.24 14.49
C LYS A 312 -4.25 11.45 14.97
N THR A 313 -3.16 11.54 14.22
CA THR A 313 -1.85 11.01 14.60
C THR A 313 -0.82 12.11 14.60
N ILE A 314 0.29 11.87 15.29
CA ILE A 314 1.50 12.69 15.24
C ILE A 314 2.58 11.75 14.69
N SER A 315 2.62 11.59 13.39
CA SER A 315 3.64 10.79 12.69
C SER A 315 4.19 11.56 11.51
N LEU A 316 5.41 11.22 11.12
CA LEU A 316 6.01 11.75 9.89
C LEU A 316 5.30 11.14 8.67
N PRO A 317 5.33 11.84 7.52
CA PRO A 317 4.89 11.27 6.24
C PRO A 317 5.66 10.00 5.86
N ALA A 318 5.04 9.17 5.02
CA ALA A 318 5.67 7.97 4.49
C ALA A 318 6.84 8.32 3.56
N GLY A 319 7.87 7.49 3.59
CA GLY A 319 9.12 7.65 2.84
C GLY A 319 10.22 8.41 3.59
N ILE A 320 9.97 8.92 4.80
CA ILE A 320 10.98 9.65 5.61
C ILE A 320 11.83 8.69 6.44
N LEU A 321 11.23 7.65 7.01
CA LEU A 321 11.90 6.68 7.88
C LEU A 321 11.80 5.28 7.28
N ASP A 322 12.90 4.53 7.36
CA ASP A 322 12.96 3.14 6.87
C ASP A 322 12.20 2.16 7.79
N ASP A 323 12.06 2.48 9.09
CA ASP A 323 11.34 1.67 10.07
C ASP A 323 10.11 2.42 10.62
N MET A 324 8.92 1.88 10.37
CA MET A 324 7.66 2.22 11.01
C MET A 324 7.02 1.03 11.70
#